data_6c7b81e0a45bd27ef5d5343bc40ee1e4
#
_entry.id   6c7b81e0a45bd27ef5d5343bc40ee1e4
#
_cell.length_a   1.000
_cell.length_b   1.000
_cell.length_c   1.000
_cell.angle_alpha   90.00
_cell.angle_beta   90.00
_cell.angle_gamma   90.00
#
_symmetry.space_group_name_H-M   'P 1'
#
loop_
_entity.id
_entity.type
_entity.pdbx_description
1 polymer ?
#
loop_
_entity_poly.entity_id
_entity_poly.type
_entity_poly.pdbx_seq_one_letter_code
_entity_poly.pdbx_strand_id
1 'polypeptide(L)'
;MERCFVIQPFDNDKFDKRFKDVYSPAIIDAGYDPYRVDKDLSAEIPIDSIDNNIRTSSAVLADITIDNPNVWFEVGLAIAYKKRTILICSDERKDKYPFDIQQRSIISYKTGSLSDFEKLKSQITNKMKYFSEQKRTAIGNENAGQILSECIISDEALLLLVTIGENVFGQKDSISLSLCAEKFEGFGYNRLAFNFALEELCEVNFLERSFDAYNCPECMITTKGFSWMRNNKSRFNLTIANDETKDMQMNRDDNFPEEIPF
;
A
#
# COMPACT_ATOMS: atom_id res chain seq x y z
N MET A 1 -20.10 7.43 -4.39
CA MET A 1 -19.91 6.34 -3.40
C MET A 1 -18.55 5.72 -3.63
N GLU A 2 -17.88 5.27 -2.58
CA GLU A 2 -16.64 4.53 -2.70
C GLU A 2 -16.92 3.10 -3.17
N ARG A 3 -16.12 2.59 -4.11
CA ARG A 3 -16.34 1.25 -4.68
C ARG A 3 -15.84 0.15 -3.75
N CYS A 4 -16.63 -0.93 -3.64
CA CYS A 4 -16.23 -2.21 -3.07
C CYS A 4 -16.15 -3.27 -4.17
N PHE A 5 -14.97 -3.81 -4.44
CA PHE A 5 -14.81 -4.91 -5.39
C PHE A 5 -15.21 -6.22 -4.75
N VAL A 6 -16.06 -7.00 -5.44
CA VAL A 6 -16.56 -8.29 -4.93
C VAL A 6 -15.90 -9.42 -5.70
N ILE A 7 -15.12 -10.23 -4.99
CA ILE A 7 -14.45 -11.43 -5.46
C ILE A 7 -15.26 -12.63 -5.04
N GLN A 8 -15.70 -13.44 -6.00
CA GLN A 8 -16.42 -14.69 -5.72
C GLN A 8 -16.39 -15.62 -6.93
N PRO A 9 -16.63 -16.93 -6.77
CA PRO A 9 -16.85 -17.82 -7.90
C PRO A 9 -18.09 -17.39 -8.71
N PHE A 10 -18.03 -17.57 -10.04
CA PHE A 10 -19.17 -17.38 -10.92
C PHE A 10 -19.78 -18.73 -11.23
N ASP A 11 -21.03 -18.96 -10.83
CA ASP A 11 -21.73 -20.22 -11.01
C ASP A 11 -23.12 -20.07 -11.68
N ASN A 12 -23.52 -18.84 -11.97
CA ASN A 12 -24.86 -18.50 -12.47
C ASN A 12 -26.01 -19.02 -11.59
N ASP A 13 -25.76 -19.33 -10.33
CA ASP A 13 -26.76 -19.85 -9.39
C ASP A 13 -26.55 -19.31 -7.96
N LYS A 14 -25.98 -20.13 -7.05
CA LYS A 14 -25.96 -19.81 -5.62
C LYS A 14 -25.12 -18.60 -5.26
N PHE A 15 -23.93 -18.44 -5.89
CA PHE A 15 -23.08 -17.27 -5.63
C PHE A 15 -23.66 -16.00 -6.23
N ASP A 16 -24.34 -16.09 -7.38
CA ASP A 16 -25.06 -14.96 -7.96
C ASP A 16 -26.25 -14.53 -7.09
N LYS A 17 -26.99 -15.49 -6.52
CA LYS A 17 -28.05 -15.20 -5.55
C LYS A 17 -27.50 -14.56 -4.28
N ARG A 18 -26.39 -15.10 -3.71
CA ARG A 18 -25.72 -14.52 -2.54
C ARG A 18 -25.25 -13.09 -2.80
N PHE A 19 -24.68 -12.84 -3.97
CA PHE A 19 -24.30 -11.48 -4.35
C PHE A 19 -25.49 -10.56 -4.36
N LYS A 20 -26.56 -10.93 -5.05
CA LYS A 20 -27.76 -10.11 -5.22
C LYS A 20 -28.52 -9.89 -3.91
N ASP A 21 -28.69 -10.94 -3.13
CA ASP A 21 -29.62 -10.92 -1.97
C ASP A 21 -28.92 -10.58 -0.65
N VAL A 22 -27.58 -10.75 -0.57
CA VAL A 22 -26.82 -10.58 0.69
C VAL A 22 -25.68 -9.59 0.54
N TYR A 23 -24.71 -9.83 -0.38
CA TYR A 23 -23.50 -9.04 -0.42
C TYR A 23 -23.73 -7.62 -0.92
N SER A 24 -24.41 -7.48 -2.06
CA SER A 24 -24.72 -6.17 -2.63
C SER A 24 -25.54 -5.31 -1.67
N PRO A 25 -26.63 -5.79 -1.06
CA PRO A 25 -27.34 -5.03 -0.03
C PRO A 25 -26.48 -4.68 1.20
N ALA A 26 -25.63 -5.59 1.67
CA ALA A 26 -24.74 -5.32 2.81
C ALA A 26 -23.74 -4.20 2.52
N ILE A 27 -23.19 -4.20 1.31
CA ILE A 27 -22.24 -3.21 0.82
C ILE A 27 -22.90 -1.83 0.69
N ILE A 28 -24.10 -1.79 0.10
CA ILE A 28 -24.91 -0.56 -0.04
C ILE A 28 -25.29 0.01 1.33
N ASP A 29 -25.76 -0.84 2.26
CA ASP A 29 -26.12 -0.43 3.63
C ASP A 29 -24.91 0.13 4.42
N ALA A 30 -23.69 -0.20 3.98
CA ALA A 30 -22.44 0.34 4.53
C ALA A 30 -21.97 1.63 3.84
N GLY A 31 -22.64 2.07 2.77
CA GLY A 31 -22.33 3.31 2.04
C GLY A 31 -21.32 3.12 0.91
N TYR A 32 -21.09 1.89 0.45
CA TYR A 32 -20.22 1.56 -0.68
C TYR A 32 -21.02 1.18 -1.92
N ASP A 33 -20.37 1.27 -3.08
CA ASP A 33 -20.91 0.82 -4.37
C ASP A 33 -20.37 -0.59 -4.67
N PRO A 34 -21.23 -1.64 -4.70
CA PRO A 34 -20.79 -3.00 -4.99
C PRO A 34 -20.47 -3.16 -6.47
N TYR A 35 -19.24 -3.54 -6.76
CA TYR A 35 -18.77 -3.81 -8.13
C TYR A 35 -18.32 -5.25 -8.27
N ARG A 36 -18.78 -5.91 -9.33
CA ARG A 36 -18.40 -7.27 -9.73
C ARG A 36 -18.11 -7.27 -11.23
N VAL A 37 -16.96 -7.83 -11.64
CA VAL A 37 -16.41 -7.67 -13.00
C VAL A 37 -17.31 -8.27 -14.09
N ASP A 38 -18.03 -9.35 -13.81
CA ASP A 38 -18.94 -9.99 -14.79
C ASP A 38 -20.20 -9.17 -15.10
N LYS A 39 -20.44 -8.12 -14.35
CA LYS A 39 -21.54 -7.17 -14.60
C LYS A 39 -21.10 -5.96 -15.41
N ASP A 40 -19.81 -5.84 -15.69
CA ASP A 40 -19.26 -4.76 -16.49
C ASP A 40 -19.15 -5.18 -17.96
N LEU A 41 -20.15 -4.79 -18.75
CA LEU A 41 -20.21 -5.08 -20.19
C LEU A 41 -19.16 -4.31 -21.01
N SER A 42 -18.44 -3.37 -20.42
CA SER A 42 -17.41 -2.55 -21.09
C SER A 42 -16.01 -3.15 -21.02
N ALA A 43 -15.80 -4.23 -20.25
CA ALA A 43 -14.50 -4.87 -20.07
C ALA A 43 -14.08 -5.66 -21.31
N GLU A 44 -13.21 -5.08 -22.15
CA GLU A 44 -12.66 -5.75 -23.34
C GLU A 44 -11.61 -6.81 -22.98
N ILE A 45 -10.78 -6.54 -21.96
CA ILE A 45 -9.76 -7.47 -21.44
C ILE A 45 -10.01 -7.69 -19.95
N PRO A 46 -10.60 -8.83 -19.58
CA PRO A 46 -11.01 -9.05 -18.19
C PRO A 46 -9.89 -8.93 -17.16
N ILE A 47 -8.68 -9.39 -17.47
CA ILE A 47 -7.55 -9.41 -16.53
C ILE A 47 -7.07 -7.99 -16.16
N ASP A 48 -6.95 -7.10 -17.16
CA ASP A 48 -6.52 -5.72 -16.94
C ASP A 48 -7.60 -4.93 -16.20
N SER A 49 -8.86 -5.24 -16.51
CA SER A 49 -10.02 -4.68 -15.82
C SER A 49 -10.06 -5.11 -14.36
N ILE A 50 -9.79 -6.39 -14.06
CA ILE A 50 -9.73 -6.91 -12.68
C ILE A 50 -8.64 -6.20 -11.88
N ASP A 51 -7.41 -6.15 -12.39
CA ASP A 51 -6.28 -5.48 -11.73
C ASP A 51 -6.61 -4.03 -11.40
N ASN A 52 -7.00 -3.26 -12.41
CA ASN A 52 -7.32 -1.84 -12.24
C ASN A 52 -8.50 -1.61 -11.28
N ASN A 53 -9.55 -2.42 -11.36
CA ASN A 53 -10.72 -2.28 -10.48
C ASN A 53 -10.40 -2.66 -9.04
N ILE A 54 -9.58 -3.69 -8.79
CA ILE A 54 -9.09 -3.99 -7.43
C ILE A 54 -8.24 -2.83 -6.93
N ARG A 55 -7.30 -2.34 -7.74
CA ARG A 55 -6.40 -1.25 -7.37
C ARG A 55 -7.12 0.06 -7.07
N THR A 56 -8.17 0.40 -7.80
CA THR A 56 -8.93 1.65 -7.61
C THR A 56 -10.04 1.53 -6.57
N SER A 57 -10.44 0.32 -6.15
CA SER A 57 -11.48 0.12 -5.14
C SER A 57 -11.01 0.49 -3.74
N SER A 58 -11.92 1.01 -2.93
CA SER A 58 -11.67 1.42 -1.53
C SER A 58 -11.70 0.24 -0.56
N ALA A 59 -12.45 -0.81 -0.91
CA ALA A 59 -12.56 -2.04 -0.13
C ALA A 59 -12.76 -3.24 -1.06
N VAL A 60 -12.51 -4.43 -0.53
CA VAL A 60 -12.71 -5.71 -1.22
C VAL A 60 -13.50 -6.65 -0.30
N LEU A 61 -14.52 -7.31 -0.84
CA LEU A 61 -15.22 -8.43 -0.21
C LEU A 61 -14.92 -9.69 -1.01
N ALA A 62 -14.38 -10.73 -0.38
CA ALA A 62 -14.02 -11.96 -1.06
C ALA A 62 -14.68 -13.18 -0.42
N ASP A 63 -15.48 -13.90 -1.20
CA ASP A 63 -16.03 -15.21 -0.82
C ASP A 63 -15.06 -16.33 -1.20
N ILE A 64 -14.41 -16.89 -0.19
CA ILE A 64 -13.40 -17.95 -0.32
C ILE A 64 -13.98 -19.34 0.03
N THR A 65 -15.29 -19.53 -0.10
CA THR A 65 -15.97 -20.78 0.22
C THR A 65 -15.47 -21.95 -0.63
N ILE A 66 -15.27 -21.72 -1.92
CA ILE A 66 -14.77 -22.74 -2.87
C ILE A 66 -13.30 -22.47 -3.17
N ASP A 67 -12.53 -23.55 -3.30
CA ASP A 67 -11.13 -23.47 -3.72
C ASP A 67 -11.06 -23.17 -5.22
N ASN A 68 -11.04 -21.89 -5.57
CA ASN A 68 -11.03 -21.38 -6.94
C ASN A 68 -9.74 -20.59 -7.20
N PRO A 69 -8.92 -20.99 -8.21
CA PRO A 69 -7.65 -20.32 -8.52
C PRO A 69 -7.82 -18.83 -8.85
N ASN A 70 -8.87 -18.44 -9.55
CA ASN A 70 -9.13 -17.04 -9.91
C ASN A 70 -9.44 -16.21 -8.67
N VAL A 71 -10.26 -16.74 -7.76
CA VAL A 71 -10.56 -16.08 -6.47
C VAL A 71 -9.26 -15.87 -5.67
N TRP A 72 -8.39 -16.87 -5.62
CA TRP A 72 -7.11 -16.74 -4.91
C TRP A 72 -6.17 -15.74 -5.56
N PHE A 73 -6.12 -15.69 -6.89
CA PHE A 73 -5.34 -14.69 -7.62
C PHE A 73 -5.81 -13.27 -7.29
N GLU A 74 -7.11 -13.01 -7.36
CA GLU A 74 -7.70 -11.71 -7.05
C GLU A 74 -7.52 -11.31 -5.58
N VAL A 75 -7.67 -12.26 -4.65
CA VAL A 75 -7.38 -12.05 -3.22
C VAL A 75 -5.91 -11.70 -3.01
N GLY A 76 -5.00 -12.38 -3.71
CA GLY A 76 -3.57 -12.07 -3.70
C GLY A 76 -3.28 -10.65 -4.15
N LEU A 77 -3.89 -10.20 -5.27
CA LEU A 77 -3.79 -8.82 -5.75
C LEU A 77 -4.33 -7.81 -4.72
N ALA A 78 -5.51 -8.08 -4.15
CA ALA A 78 -6.07 -7.20 -3.13
C ALA A 78 -5.16 -7.05 -1.91
N ILE A 79 -4.49 -8.13 -1.51
CA ILE A 79 -3.51 -8.13 -0.41
C ILE A 79 -2.25 -7.36 -0.80
N ALA A 80 -1.71 -7.59 -2.00
CA ALA A 80 -0.53 -6.91 -2.52
C ALA A 80 -0.75 -5.38 -2.59
N TYR A 81 -1.94 -4.96 -3.02
CA TYR A 81 -2.34 -3.54 -3.03
C TYR A 81 -2.78 -3.01 -1.67
N LYS A 82 -2.58 -3.78 -0.58
CA LYS A 82 -2.93 -3.40 0.80
C LYS A 82 -4.40 -2.94 0.94
N LYS A 83 -5.30 -3.54 0.17
CA LYS A 83 -6.72 -3.21 0.22
C LYS A 83 -7.36 -3.68 1.54
N ARG A 84 -8.34 -2.92 2.03
CA ARG A 84 -9.20 -3.32 3.15
C ARG A 84 -10.06 -4.48 2.70
N THR A 85 -9.60 -5.71 2.96
CA THR A 85 -10.21 -6.94 2.45
C THR A 85 -10.98 -7.65 3.55
N ILE A 86 -12.26 -7.93 3.30
CA ILE A 86 -13.12 -8.79 4.11
C ILE A 86 -13.16 -10.15 3.45
N LEU A 87 -12.67 -11.18 4.15
CA LEU A 87 -12.79 -12.57 3.72
C LEU A 87 -14.04 -13.18 4.38
N ILE A 88 -14.89 -13.80 3.57
CA ILE A 88 -16.06 -14.55 4.05
C ILE A 88 -15.97 -16.00 3.57
N CYS A 89 -16.44 -16.94 4.38
CA CYS A 89 -16.43 -18.36 4.05
C CYS A 89 -17.64 -19.06 4.65
N SER A 90 -18.37 -19.82 3.84
CA SER A 90 -19.50 -20.61 4.34
C SER A 90 -19.04 -21.94 4.92
N ASP A 91 -19.93 -22.57 5.67
CA ASP A 91 -19.81 -23.94 6.20
C ASP A 91 -19.80 -25.03 5.13
N GLU A 92 -19.99 -24.67 3.88
CA GLU A 92 -19.85 -25.60 2.73
C GLU A 92 -18.40 -25.91 2.42
N ARG A 93 -17.43 -25.08 2.86
CA ARG A 93 -15.99 -25.34 2.63
C ARG A 93 -15.54 -26.55 3.43
N LYS A 94 -14.93 -27.51 2.73
CA LYS A 94 -14.34 -28.74 3.34
C LYS A 94 -12.82 -28.68 3.39
N ASP A 95 -12.21 -27.89 2.51
CA ASP A 95 -10.77 -27.82 2.37
C ASP A 95 -10.15 -26.85 3.38
N LYS A 96 -8.90 -27.11 3.74
CA LYS A 96 -8.11 -26.18 4.55
C LYS A 96 -7.84 -24.88 3.77
N TYR A 97 -7.74 -23.77 4.48
CA TYR A 97 -7.30 -22.52 3.87
C TYR A 97 -5.83 -22.60 3.42
N PRO A 98 -5.45 -21.94 2.34
CA PRO A 98 -4.03 -21.72 2.02
C PRO A 98 -3.27 -21.13 3.20
N PHE A 99 -1.99 -21.48 3.32
CA PHE A 99 -1.15 -21.10 4.47
C PHE A 99 -1.20 -19.58 4.75
N ASP A 100 -1.07 -18.75 3.72
CA ASP A 100 -1.04 -17.28 3.84
C ASP A 100 -2.38 -16.68 4.28
N ILE A 101 -3.46 -17.44 4.19
CA ILE A 101 -4.81 -17.02 4.57
C ILE A 101 -5.17 -17.44 6.00
N GLN A 102 -4.55 -18.49 6.53
CA GLN A 102 -4.87 -19.04 7.86
C GLN A 102 -4.71 -18.03 9.00
N GLN A 103 -3.85 -17.04 8.84
CA GLN A 103 -3.60 -16.00 9.85
C GLN A 103 -4.52 -14.78 9.71
N ARG A 104 -5.42 -14.77 8.72
CA ARG A 104 -6.32 -13.65 8.46
C ARG A 104 -7.66 -13.83 9.14
N SER A 105 -8.31 -12.72 9.48
CA SER A 105 -9.67 -12.74 10.01
C SER A 105 -10.66 -13.08 8.89
N ILE A 106 -11.39 -14.19 9.07
CA ILE A 106 -12.42 -14.68 8.13
C ILE A 106 -13.77 -14.65 8.85
N ILE A 107 -14.78 -14.09 8.21
CA ILE A 107 -16.16 -14.18 8.67
C ILE A 107 -16.73 -15.52 8.22
N SER A 108 -16.85 -16.46 9.14
CA SER A 108 -17.50 -17.74 8.86
C SER A 108 -19.00 -17.62 8.97
N TYR A 109 -19.74 -18.18 8.02
CA TYR A 109 -21.20 -18.15 8.02
C TYR A 109 -21.83 -19.50 7.66
N LYS A 110 -23.07 -19.69 8.09
CA LYS A 110 -23.87 -20.87 7.76
C LYS A 110 -24.83 -20.57 6.61
N THR A 111 -25.23 -21.63 5.92
CA THR A 111 -26.12 -21.54 4.76
C THR A 111 -27.47 -22.23 4.97
N GLY A 112 -27.79 -22.62 6.22
CA GLY A 112 -28.94 -23.45 6.55
C GLY A 112 -30.27 -22.69 6.65
N SER A 113 -30.27 -21.38 6.88
CA SER A 113 -31.49 -20.60 7.11
C SER A 113 -31.34 -19.15 6.62
N LEU A 114 -32.50 -18.49 6.45
CA LEU A 114 -32.57 -17.07 6.11
C LEU A 114 -31.87 -16.21 7.19
N SER A 115 -32.03 -16.55 8.46
CA SER A 115 -31.40 -15.83 9.57
C SER A 115 -29.88 -15.92 9.56
N ASP A 116 -29.29 -16.98 8.99
CA ASP A 116 -27.85 -17.09 8.81
C ASP A 116 -27.32 -16.05 7.80
N PHE A 117 -28.07 -15.83 6.72
CA PHE A 117 -27.73 -14.81 5.72
C PHE A 117 -27.97 -13.38 6.22
N GLU A 118 -29.00 -13.15 7.02
CA GLU A 118 -29.21 -11.84 7.68
C GLU A 118 -28.08 -11.52 8.65
N LYS A 119 -27.60 -12.52 9.40
CA LYS A 119 -26.43 -12.39 10.26
C LYS A 119 -25.18 -12.06 9.47
N LEU A 120 -24.94 -12.76 8.36
CA LEU A 120 -23.82 -12.49 7.46
C LEU A 120 -23.91 -11.06 6.91
N LYS A 121 -25.09 -10.64 6.41
CA LYS A 121 -25.33 -9.28 5.92
C LYS A 121 -24.94 -8.25 6.97
N SER A 122 -25.40 -8.42 8.20
CA SER A 122 -25.08 -7.52 9.32
C SER A 122 -23.58 -7.48 9.63
N GLN A 123 -22.90 -8.63 9.61
CA GLN A 123 -21.45 -8.71 9.86
C GLN A 123 -20.63 -8.00 8.79
N ILE A 124 -20.98 -8.17 7.51
CA ILE A 124 -20.34 -7.46 6.39
C ILE A 124 -20.56 -5.95 6.54
N THR A 125 -21.82 -5.52 6.73
CA THR A 125 -22.18 -4.11 6.87
C THR A 125 -21.41 -3.45 8.03
N ASN A 126 -21.37 -4.09 9.19
CA ASN A 126 -20.66 -3.54 10.36
C ASN A 126 -19.16 -3.45 10.13
N LYS A 127 -18.56 -4.47 9.50
CA LYS A 127 -17.12 -4.46 9.19
C LYS A 127 -16.76 -3.36 8.19
N MET A 128 -17.60 -3.14 7.18
CA MET A 128 -17.39 -2.07 6.20
C MET A 128 -17.62 -0.68 6.80
N LYS A 129 -18.64 -0.50 7.66
CA LYS A 129 -18.84 0.76 8.39
C LYS A 129 -17.65 1.11 9.26
N TYR A 130 -17.08 0.11 9.94
CA TYR A 130 -15.84 0.30 10.69
C TYR A 130 -14.69 0.81 9.81
N PHE A 131 -14.57 0.34 8.56
CA PHE A 131 -13.58 0.87 7.61
C PHE A 131 -13.83 2.36 7.29
N SER A 132 -15.11 2.74 7.09
CA SER A 132 -15.49 4.14 6.83
C SER A 132 -15.23 5.04 8.04
N GLU A 133 -15.52 4.53 9.24
CA GLU A 133 -15.30 5.27 10.49
C GLU A 133 -13.82 5.49 10.76
N GLN A 134 -12.98 4.47 10.55
CA GLN A 134 -11.52 4.64 10.65
C GLN A 134 -11.01 5.69 9.65
N LYS A 135 -11.54 5.73 8.43
CA LYS A 135 -11.20 6.76 7.45
C LYS A 135 -11.67 8.15 7.91
N ARG A 136 -12.87 8.27 8.47
CA ARG A 136 -13.40 9.53 9.03
C ARG A 136 -12.66 9.98 10.26
N THR A 137 -12.31 9.06 11.15
CA THR A 137 -11.50 9.35 12.34
C THR A 137 -10.09 9.78 11.94
N ALA A 138 -9.53 9.18 10.89
CA ALA A 138 -8.28 9.63 10.29
C ALA A 138 -8.38 11.05 9.73
N ILE A 139 -9.48 11.40 9.07
CA ILE A 139 -9.73 12.76 8.52
C ILE A 139 -10.14 13.75 9.62
N GLY A 140 -10.86 13.31 10.67
CA GLY A 140 -11.38 14.16 11.75
C GLY A 140 -10.41 14.42 12.91
N ASN A 141 -9.38 13.59 13.07
CA ASN A 141 -8.29 13.82 14.01
C ASN A 141 -7.12 14.51 13.32
N GLU A 142 -7.31 15.75 12.86
CA GLU A 142 -6.22 16.67 12.52
C GLU A 142 -5.32 17.04 13.71
N ASN A 143 -5.34 16.26 14.78
CA ASN A 143 -4.37 16.27 15.85
C ASN A 143 -3.33 15.15 15.64
N ALA A 144 -2.48 15.36 14.65
CA ALA A 144 -1.00 15.33 14.68
C ALA A 144 -0.26 14.01 14.95
N GLY A 145 -0.85 12.84 15.09
CA GLY A 145 0.01 11.70 15.52
C GLY A 145 -0.17 10.38 14.78
N GLN A 146 -1.35 10.05 14.24
CA GLN A 146 -1.65 8.72 13.74
C GLN A 146 -1.98 8.62 12.24
N ILE A 147 -2.21 9.74 11.55
CA ILE A 147 -2.59 9.75 10.12
C ILE A 147 -1.35 9.59 9.21
N LEU A 148 -0.18 9.80 9.76
CA LEU A 148 1.07 9.86 9.00
C LEU A 148 1.65 8.49 8.61
N SER A 149 1.19 7.39 9.20
CA SER A 149 1.70 6.05 8.88
C SER A 149 1.03 5.39 7.67
N GLU A 150 -0.09 5.93 7.17
CA GLU A 150 -0.85 5.33 6.07
C GLU A 150 -0.74 6.08 4.73
N CYS A 151 -0.02 7.19 4.67
CA CYS A 151 0.24 7.87 3.40
C CYS A 151 1.27 7.05 2.61
N ILE A 152 0.79 6.32 1.59
CA ILE A 152 1.66 5.57 0.67
C ILE A 152 2.10 6.54 -0.39
N ILE A 153 3.37 6.87 -0.41
CA ILE A 153 4.04 7.61 -1.48
C ILE A 153 4.78 6.64 -2.40
N SER A 154 4.94 7.03 -3.66
CA SER A 154 5.71 6.27 -4.65
C SER A 154 7.17 6.09 -4.23
N ASP A 155 7.87 5.15 -4.82
CA ASP A 155 9.29 4.94 -4.52
C ASP A 155 10.14 6.11 -5.00
N GLU A 156 9.75 6.76 -6.08
CA GLU A 156 10.35 8.00 -6.59
C GLU A 156 10.16 9.16 -5.60
N ALA A 157 8.95 9.33 -5.07
CA ALA A 157 8.68 10.34 -4.05
C ALA A 157 9.43 10.04 -2.74
N LEU A 158 9.55 8.76 -2.36
CA LEU A 158 10.35 8.35 -1.21
C LEU A 158 11.82 8.71 -1.40
N LEU A 159 12.39 8.38 -2.58
CA LEU A 159 13.77 8.71 -2.92
C LEU A 159 14.02 10.22 -2.88
N LEU A 160 13.10 11.01 -3.44
CA LEU A 160 13.21 12.48 -3.40
C LEU A 160 13.17 13.01 -1.97
N LEU A 161 12.28 12.48 -1.14
CA LEU A 161 12.17 12.87 0.28
C LEU A 161 13.45 12.53 1.06
N VAL A 162 14.09 11.38 0.78
CA VAL A 162 15.40 11.01 1.33
C VAL A 162 16.47 11.98 0.85
N THR A 163 16.54 12.23 -0.45
CA THR A 163 17.53 13.13 -1.05
C THR A 163 17.48 14.53 -0.43
N ILE A 164 16.27 15.05 -0.17
CA ILE A 164 16.10 16.33 0.51
C ILE A 164 16.52 16.20 1.97
N GLY A 165 16.05 15.16 2.67
CA GLY A 165 16.32 14.94 4.10
C GLY A 165 17.80 14.79 4.44
N GLU A 166 18.61 14.24 3.55
CA GLU A 166 20.06 14.12 3.71
C GLU A 166 20.82 15.46 3.56
N ASN A 167 20.16 16.47 2.98
CA ASN A 167 20.78 17.76 2.67
C ASN A 167 20.21 18.92 3.50
N VAL A 168 19.28 18.66 4.41
CA VAL A 168 18.72 19.65 5.33
C VAL A 168 19.06 19.26 6.78
N PHE A 169 19.48 20.24 7.60
CA PHE A 169 19.86 20.01 9.00
C PHE A 169 18.71 20.24 9.98
N GLY A 170 17.60 20.83 9.52
CA GLY A 170 16.47 21.16 10.39
C GLY A 170 15.15 21.39 9.69
N GLN A 171 14.08 21.55 10.49
CA GLN A 171 12.70 21.70 9.97
C GLN A 171 12.44 23.01 9.21
N LYS A 172 13.38 23.93 9.17
CA LYS A 172 13.24 25.22 8.49
C LYS A 172 14.25 25.45 7.38
N ASP A 173 15.07 24.42 7.12
CA ASP A 173 16.08 24.53 6.08
C ASP A 173 15.45 24.19 4.72
N SER A 174 15.76 25.00 3.75
CA SER A 174 15.37 24.80 2.36
C SER A 174 16.54 24.32 1.52
N ILE A 175 16.23 23.64 0.43
CA ILE A 175 17.21 23.17 -0.55
C ILE A 175 16.77 23.59 -1.95
N SER A 176 17.75 24.00 -2.79
CA SER A 176 17.49 24.34 -4.19
C SER A 176 16.89 23.15 -4.95
N LEU A 177 15.79 23.38 -5.68
CA LEU A 177 15.18 22.38 -6.54
C LEU A 177 16.11 21.92 -7.67
N SER A 178 17.02 22.78 -8.12
CA SER A 178 18.00 22.42 -9.14
C SER A 178 19.00 21.40 -8.62
N LEU A 179 19.49 21.56 -7.38
CA LEU A 179 20.39 20.63 -6.73
C LEU A 179 19.69 19.29 -6.44
N CYS A 180 18.43 19.34 -6.00
CA CYS A 180 17.63 18.12 -5.80
C CYS A 180 17.46 17.33 -7.09
N ALA A 181 17.16 18.01 -8.19
CA ALA A 181 16.98 17.38 -9.48
C ALA A 181 18.26 16.75 -10.02
N GLU A 182 19.41 17.44 -9.91
CA GLU A 182 20.71 16.90 -10.30
C GLU A 182 21.04 15.62 -9.54
N LYS A 183 20.84 15.61 -8.22
CA LYS A 183 21.03 14.41 -7.41
C LYS A 183 20.08 13.28 -7.78
N PHE A 184 18.82 13.60 -8.05
CA PHE A 184 17.81 12.63 -8.44
C PHE A 184 18.11 12.00 -9.81
N GLU A 185 18.62 12.80 -10.75
CA GLU A 185 19.12 12.31 -12.04
C GLU A 185 20.35 11.41 -11.86
N GLY A 186 21.20 11.68 -10.88
CA GLY A 186 22.34 10.84 -10.51
C GLY A 186 21.95 9.43 -10.07
N PHE A 187 20.72 9.21 -9.59
CA PHE A 187 20.16 7.89 -9.29
C PHE A 187 19.53 7.19 -10.52
N GLY A 188 19.64 7.78 -11.71
CA GLY A 188 19.14 7.19 -12.95
C GLY A 188 17.70 7.58 -13.32
N TYR A 189 17.10 8.50 -12.60
CA TYR A 189 15.76 9.02 -12.91
C TYR A 189 15.84 10.24 -13.82
N ASN A 190 14.83 10.43 -14.67
CA ASN A 190 14.76 11.59 -15.53
C ASN A 190 14.03 12.77 -14.85
N ARG A 191 14.10 13.95 -15.46
CA ARG A 191 13.47 15.18 -14.96
C ARG A 191 11.95 15.08 -14.79
N LEU A 192 11.29 14.26 -15.59
CA LEU A 192 9.83 14.06 -15.51
C LEU A 192 9.46 13.29 -14.25
N ALA A 193 10.19 12.21 -13.92
CA ALA A 193 10.02 11.45 -12.68
C ALA A 193 10.25 12.34 -11.45
N PHE A 194 11.28 13.21 -11.49
CA PHE A 194 11.50 14.20 -10.44
C PHE A 194 10.29 15.13 -10.25
N ASN A 195 9.73 15.67 -11.35
CA ASN A 195 8.58 16.57 -11.27
C ASN A 195 7.34 15.87 -10.69
N PHE A 196 7.05 14.63 -11.09
CA PHE A 196 5.95 13.87 -10.52
C PHE A 196 6.15 13.56 -9.04
N ALA A 197 7.34 13.13 -8.63
CA ALA A 197 7.69 12.91 -7.23
C ALA A 197 7.53 14.19 -6.38
N LEU A 198 7.97 15.33 -6.91
CA LEU A 198 7.85 16.63 -6.26
C LEU A 198 6.39 17.05 -6.11
N GLU A 199 5.57 16.87 -7.15
CA GLU A 199 4.13 17.18 -7.10
C GLU A 199 3.41 16.29 -6.10
N GLU A 200 3.64 14.98 -6.15
CA GLU A 200 3.08 14.02 -5.18
C GLU A 200 3.39 14.43 -3.73
N LEU A 201 4.65 14.79 -3.43
CA LEU A 201 5.04 15.19 -2.08
C LEU A 201 4.43 16.53 -1.64
N CYS A 202 4.20 17.43 -2.58
CA CYS A 202 3.50 18.69 -2.32
C CYS A 202 1.99 18.47 -2.09
N GLU A 203 1.34 17.60 -2.88
CA GLU A 203 -0.09 17.25 -2.72
C GLU A 203 -0.39 16.63 -1.37
N VAL A 204 0.50 15.73 -0.90
CA VAL A 204 0.36 15.13 0.44
C VAL A 204 0.86 16.05 1.56
N ASN A 205 1.32 17.26 1.22
CA ASN A 205 1.86 18.26 2.14
C ASN A 205 3.06 17.77 2.96
N PHE A 206 3.97 17.00 2.32
CA PHE A 206 5.26 16.63 2.90
C PHE A 206 6.37 17.58 2.51
N LEU A 207 6.23 18.24 1.36
CA LEU A 207 7.10 19.32 0.91
C LEU A 207 6.31 20.62 0.69
N GLU A 208 6.98 21.73 0.93
CA GLU A 208 6.52 23.07 0.58
C GLU A 208 7.54 23.71 -0.35
N ARG A 209 7.05 24.34 -1.43
CA ARG A 209 7.87 25.08 -2.40
C ARG A 209 8.00 26.53 -1.95
N SER A 210 9.18 27.10 -2.10
CA SER A 210 9.49 28.49 -1.82
C SER A 210 10.46 29.04 -2.85
N PHE A 211 10.82 30.29 -2.70
CA PHE A 211 11.85 30.94 -3.50
C PHE A 211 12.85 31.61 -2.55
N ASP A 212 14.11 31.54 -2.87
CA ASP A 212 15.16 32.23 -2.14
C ASP A 212 15.13 33.76 -2.42
N ALA A 213 16.05 34.48 -1.82
CA ALA A 213 16.19 35.93 -1.97
C ALA A 213 16.51 36.39 -3.44
N TYR A 214 16.98 35.45 -4.27
CA TYR A 214 17.34 35.66 -5.68
C TYR A 214 16.27 35.11 -6.64
N ASN A 215 15.09 34.77 -6.11
CA ASN A 215 13.99 34.17 -6.87
C ASN A 215 14.31 32.82 -7.49
N CYS A 216 15.25 32.04 -6.88
CA CYS A 216 15.51 30.66 -7.26
C CYS A 216 14.55 29.72 -6.52
N PRO A 217 13.99 28.69 -7.20
CA PRO A 217 13.03 27.79 -6.58
C PRO A 217 13.72 26.85 -5.59
N GLU A 218 13.14 26.78 -4.40
CA GLU A 218 13.56 25.92 -3.31
C GLU A 218 12.41 25.06 -2.80
N CYS A 219 12.72 24.05 -2.01
CA CYS A 219 11.73 23.29 -1.25
C CYS A 219 12.24 23.01 0.17
N MET A 220 11.28 22.82 1.07
CA MET A 220 11.54 22.43 2.46
C MET A 220 10.63 21.25 2.84
N ILE A 221 11.10 20.41 3.78
CA ILE A 221 10.29 19.34 4.37
C ILE A 221 9.39 19.98 5.43
N THR A 222 8.08 19.76 5.31
CA THR A 222 7.10 20.28 6.28
C THR A 222 7.18 19.49 7.60
N THR A 223 6.59 20.03 8.66
CA THR A 223 6.43 19.31 9.94
C THR A 223 5.71 17.97 9.74
N LYS A 224 4.74 17.91 8.82
CA LYS A 224 4.03 16.68 8.47
C LYS A 224 4.96 15.68 7.77
N GLY A 225 5.80 16.14 6.84
CA GLY A 225 6.79 15.31 6.16
C GLY A 225 7.79 14.70 7.15
N PHE A 226 8.39 15.50 8.03
CA PHE A 226 9.30 14.99 9.07
C PHE A 226 8.63 14.01 10.04
N SER A 227 7.38 14.26 10.42
CA SER A 227 6.63 13.34 11.29
C SER A 227 6.35 12.02 10.57
N TRP A 228 6.03 12.06 9.28
CA TRP A 228 5.84 10.86 8.47
C TRP A 228 7.15 10.06 8.33
N MET A 229 8.26 10.70 8.01
CA MET A 229 9.60 10.06 7.95
C MET A 229 9.93 9.35 9.26
N ARG A 230 9.69 10.01 10.40
CA ARG A 230 9.95 9.44 11.74
C ARG A 230 9.11 8.19 12.01
N ASN A 231 7.86 8.19 11.57
CA ASN A 231 6.95 7.06 11.78
C ASN A 231 7.18 5.90 10.79
N ASN A 232 7.87 6.16 9.69
CA ASN A 232 8.15 5.18 8.63
C ASN A 232 9.66 4.86 8.51
N LYS A 233 10.40 4.89 9.61
CA LYS A 233 11.86 4.66 9.63
C LYS A 233 12.30 3.38 8.96
N SER A 234 11.48 2.34 8.99
CA SER A 234 11.75 1.04 8.36
C SER A 234 11.81 1.11 6.82
N ARG A 235 11.25 2.15 6.20
CA ARG A 235 11.34 2.38 4.75
C ARG A 235 12.66 3.06 4.34
N PHE A 236 13.36 3.65 5.29
CA PHE A 236 14.65 4.28 5.09
C PHE A 236 15.74 3.33 5.57
N ASN A 237 16.72 3.05 4.74
CA ASN A 237 17.87 2.26 5.16
C ASN A 237 18.81 3.17 5.97
N LEU A 238 18.51 3.31 7.28
CA LEU A 238 19.25 4.18 8.20
C LEU A 238 20.49 3.50 8.81
N THR A 239 20.85 2.30 8.34
CA THR A 239 22.08 1.64 8.77
C THR A 239 23.26 2.23 8.01
N ILE A 240 24.29 2.63 8.74
CA ILE A 240 25.60 2.92 8.16
C ILE A 240 26.04 1.62 7.47
N ALA A 241 26.31 1.66 6.16
CA ALA A 241 26.99 0.57 5.48
C ALA A 241 28.32 0.37 6.22
N ASN A 242 28.43 -0.74 6.95
CA ASN A 242 29.73 -1.12 7.48
C ASN A 242 30.65 -1.33 6.30
N ASP A 243 31.66 -0.50 6.23
CA ASP A 243 32.73 -0.55 5.26
C ASP A 243 33.35 -1.97 5.28
N GLU A 244 32.95 -2.82 4.35
CA GLU A 244 33.59 -4.13 4.12
C GLU A 244 35.02 -3.99 3.53
N THR A 245 35.59 -2.79 3.57
CA THR A 245 36.94 -2.49 3.07
C THR A 245 38.04 -2.58 4.14
N LYS A 246 37.77 -3.13 5.34
CA LYS A 246 38.81 -3.29 6.38
C LYS A 246 39.48 -4.65 6.46
N ASP A 247 39.02 -5.65 5.71
CA ASP A 247 39.63 -6.99 5.76
C ASP A 247 40.68 -7.28 4.64
N MET A 248 41.14 -6.26 3.91
CA MET A 248 42.20 -6.44 2.92
C MET A 248 43.55 -5.85 3.36
N GLN A 249 43.79 -5.64 4.63
CA GLN A 249 45.09 -5.25 5.14
C GLN A 249 45.45 -6.06 6.37
N MET A 250 45.93 -7.27 6.19
CA MET A 250 46.91 -7.95 7.05
C MET A 250 47.11 -9.41 6.58
N ASN A 251 47.69 -9.55 5.41
CA ASN A 251 48.54 -10.70 5.09
C ASN A 251 49.80 -10.13 4.42
N ARG A 252 50.64 -9.51 5.24
CA ARG A 252 52.05 -9.43 4.93
C ARG A 252 52.65 -10.70 5.47
N ASP A 253 52.83 -11.67 4.60
CA ASP A 253 53.75 -12.78 4.83
C ASP A 253 55.16 -12.21 5.04
N ASP A 254 55.59 -12.16 6.28
CA ASP A 254 56.96 -12.14 6.70
C ASP A 254 57.60 -13.48 6.28
N ASN A 255 58.15 -13.52 5.06
CA ASN A 255 59.11 -14.52 4.63
C ASN A 255 60.24 -13.79 3.92
N PHE A 256 61.14 -13.21 4.70
CA PHE A 256 62.52 -12.97 4.26
C PHE A 256 63.32 -14.26 4.48
N PRO A 257 63.91 -14.86 3.48
CA PRO A 257 64.96 -15.86 3.67
C PRO A 257 66.23 -15.14 4.10
N GLU A 258 66.71 -15.46 5.31
CA GLU A 258 68.07 -15.25 5.71
C GLU A 258 69.00 -16.12 4.84
N GLU A 259 70.24 -15.54 4.62
CA GLU A 259 71.42 -16.18 4.11
C GLU A 259 71.71 -15.99 2.61
N ILE A 260 72.56 -15.00 2.36
CA ILE A 260 73.53 -14.99 1.27
C ILE A 260 74.89 -15.30 1.88
N PRO A 261 75.58 -16.39 1.51
CA PRO A 261 77.00 -16.53 1.75
C PRO A 261 77.73 -16.13 0.49
N PHE A 262 78.73 -15.24 0.67
CA PHE A 262 79.88 -14.86 -0.14
C PHE A 262 79.70 -14.54 -1.61
#